data_fb99f9677d13ce96216af8c647ef0751
#
_entry.id   fb99f9677d13ce96216af8c647ef0751
#
_cell.length_a   1.000
_cell.length_b   1.000
_cell.length_c   1.000
_cell.angle_alpha   90.00
_cell.angle_beta   90.00
_cell.angle_gamma   90.00
#
_symmetry.space_group_name_H-M   'P 1'
#
loop_
_entity.id
_entity.type
_entity.pdbx_description
1 polymer ?
#
loop_
_entity_poly.entity_id
_entity_poly.type
_entity_poly.pdbx_seq_one_letter_code
_entity_poly.pdbx_strand_id
1 'polypeptide(L)'
;MILDKIIEATKIRVAQEKQVEFPESVKAVALALPSDTGFPFEAALRQQDFNFICEVKKASPSKGIIAEHFPYLDIAKEYEVAGAAAISVLTEPDFFKGDKKYLQEIASTVKIPVLRKDFIIDEYQIYQAKVWGASAILLICACLDVPTLTKFRELADSLGLSSLVEAHDEAEVQMAIDCGARIIGVNNRNLKDFTVDVQNSVRLRNLVEDDVIFVSESGLETPEDIQVLRDNNIGVALMGETFMRSPNKVEKLAYLYGPTYYTPKIKMCGISKVETIPAVVEAKPDYMGLVFAPSKRQVTVDQAKTLVEELHKQYANRYNRNAEQYSNDVVQDGTIINALQEETATGDAHEGTLTSTENISPTLIHQEFI
;
A
#
# COMPACT_ATOMS: atom_id res chain seq x y z
N MET A 1 9.28 18.74 24.72
CA MET A 1 9.83 18.14 23.47
C MET A 1 9.37 18.95 22.27
N ILE A 2 9.88 18.67 21.04
CA ILE A 2 9.43 19.43 19.84
C ILE A 2 7.95 19.15 19.55
N LEU A 3 7.52 17.90 19.74
CA LEU A 3 6.13 17.47 19.54
C LEU A 3 5.16 18.29 20.41
N ASP A 4 5.47 18.52 21.69
CA ASP A 4 4.62 19.31 22.60
C ASP A 4 4.42 20.74 22.07
N LYS A 5 5.50 21.35 21.53
CA LYS A 5 5.43 22.71 20.95
C LYS A 5 4.53 22.73 19.70
N ILE A 6 4.63 21.71 18.85
CA ILE A 6 3.81 21.59 17.64
C ILE A 6 2.33 21.41 18.03
N ILE A 7 2.03 20.55 19.01
CA ILE A 7 0.66 20.32 19.48
C ILE A 7 0.06 21.61 20.07
N GLU A 8 0.82 22.36 20.88
CA GLU A 8 0.34 23.63 21.43
C GLU A 8 0.09 24.68 20.33
N ALA A 9 0.99 24.79 19.34
CA ALA A 9 0.77 25.66 18.19
C ALA A 9 -0.47 25.22 17.39
N THR A 10 -0.65 23.92 17.19
CA THR A 10 -1.81 23.34 16.49
C THR A 10 -3.13 23.65 17.23
N LYS A 11 -3.17 23.55 18.56
CA LYS A 11 -4.35 23.92 19.36
C LYS A 11 -4.73 25.39 19.15
N ILE A 12 -3.76 26.29 19.18
CA ILE A 12 -3.98 27.73 18.94
C ILE A 12 -4.49 27.94 17.51
N ARG A 13 -3.85 27.35 16.52
CA ARG A 13 -4.23 27.45 15.11
C ARG A 13 -5.69 26.97 14.89
N VAL A 14 -6.02 25.77 15.36
CA VAL A 14 -7.37 25.20 15.23
C VAL A 14 -8.41 26.08 15.90
N ALA A 15 -8.12 26.65 17.08
CA ALA A 15 -9.04 27.57 17.75
C ALA A 15 -9.28 28.85 16.93
N GLN A 16 -8.25 29.38 16.27
CA GLN A 16 -8.34 30.56 15.39
C GLN A 16 -9.11 30.22 14.12
N GLU A 17 -8.81 29.10 13.48
CA GLU A 17 -9.51 28.64 12.26
C GLU A 17 -11.01 28.45 12.51
N LYS A 18 -11.42 27.91 13.66
CA LYS A 18 -12.83 27.76 14.07
C LYS A 18 -13.56 29.09 14.22
N GLN A 19 -12.84 30.20 14.46
CA GLN A 19 -13.45 31.54 14.52
C GLN A 19 -13.68 32.13 13.12
N VAL A 20 -12.89 31.72 12.12
CA VAL A 20 -12.98 32.22 10.74
C VAL A 20 -13.93 31.34 9.92
N GLU A 21 -13.78 30.02 10.02
CA GLU A 21 -14.63 29.03 9.35
C GLU A 21 -15.37 28.22 10.44
N PHE A 22 -16.64 28.55 10.67
CA PHE A 22 -17.40 27.93 11.76
C PHE A 22 -17.47 26.39 11.61
N PRO A 23 -17.23 25.62 12.69
CA PRO A 23 -17.20 24.16 12.67
C PRO A 23 -18.43 23.52 12.02
N GLU A 24 -19.62 24.03 12.33
CA GLU A 24 -20.89 23.52 11.79
C GLU A 24 -20.99 23.72 10.27
N SER A 25 -20.41 24.80 9.75
CA SER A 25 -20.39 25.06 8.30
C SER A 25 -19.43 24.11 7.59
N VAL A 26 -18.22 23.93 8.12
CA VAL A 26 -17.22 22.99 7.56
C VAL A 26 -17.75 21.56 7.61
N LYS A 27 -18.36 21.16 8.72
CA LYS A 27 -18.99 19.85 8.89
C LYS A 27 -20.13 19.65 7.88
N ALA A 28 -21.02 20.63 7.72
CA ALA A 28 -22.13 20.53 6.77
C ALA A 28 -21.63 20.35 5.33
N VAL A 29 -20.58 21.09 4.92
CA VAL A 29 -19.97 20.94 3.60
C VAL A 29 -19.33 19.56 3.45
N ALA A 30 -18.57 19.10 4.44
CA ALA A 30 -17.93 17.79 4.41
C ALA A 30 -18.95 16.65 4.27
N LEU A 31 -20.06 16.71 5.01
CA LEU A 31 -21.14 15.72 4.97
C LEU A 31 -21.94 15.74 3.65
N ALA A 32 -21.93 16.86 2.92
CA ALA A 32 -22.57 16.97 1.61
C ALA A 32 -21.72 16.35 0.48
N LEU A 33 -20.44 16.09 0.72
CA LEU A 33 -19.55 15.44 -0.26
C LEU A 33 -19.74 13.91 -0.25
N PRO A 34 -19.53 13.22 -1.39
CA PRO A 34 -19.66 11.77 -1.46
C PRO A 34 -18.75 11.06 -0.43
N SER A 35 -19.31 10.14 0.36
CA SER A 35 -18.59 9.33 1.34
C SER A 35 -18.27 7.91 0.85
N ASP A 36 -19.03 7.40 -0.11
CA ASP A 36 -18.72 6.13 -0.79
C ASP A 36 -17.63 6.38 -1.85
N THR A 37 -16.39 6.43 -1.39
CA THR A 37 -15.23 6.75 -2.23
C THR A 37 -14.49 5.50 -2.70
N GLY A 38 -14.75 4.32 -2.11
CA GLY A 38 -13.97 3.11 -2.31
C GLY A 38 -12.55 3.19 -1.74
N PHE A 39 -12.27 4.16 -0.86
CA PHE A 39 -10.97 4.38 -0.22
C PHE A 39 -9.78 4.39 -1.20
N PRO A 40 -9.71 5.36 -2.12
CA PRO A 40 -8.72 5.36 -3.20
C PRO A 40 -7.27 5.36 -2.70
N PHE A 41 -7.01 5.87 -1.50
CA PHE A 41 -5.67 5.84 -0.91
C PHE A 41 -5.23 4.40 -0.56
N GLU A 42 -6.10 3.62 0.09
CA GLU A 42 -5.82 2.20 0.38
C GLU A 42 -5.71 1.38 -0.91
N ALA A 43 -6.60 1.62 -1.87
CA ALA A 43 -6.58 0.94 -3.15
C ALA A 43 -5.26 1.19 -3.92
N ALA A 44 -4.76 2.43 -3.91
CA ALA A 44 -3.52 2.79 -4.58
C ALA A 44 -2.29 2.11 -3.93
N LEU A 45 -2.28 1.97 -2.60
CA LEU A 45 -1.17 1.34 -1.87
C LEU A 45 -1.10 -0.19 -2.02
N ARG A 46 -2.07 -0.81 -2.69
CA ARG A 46 -2.12 -2.26 -2.97
C ARG A 46 -1.90 -2.61 -4.45
N GLN A 47 -1.61 -1.60 -5.31
CA GLN A 47 -1.58 -1.83 -6.77
C GLN A 47 -0.30 -2.50 -7.26
N GLN A 48 0.82 -2.29 -6.58
CA GLN A 48 2.13 -2.80 -6.98
C GLN A 48 2.76 -3.60 -5.84
N ASP A 49 3.81 -4.37 -6.15
CA ASP A 49 4.62 -5.08 -5.16
C ASP A 49 5.32 -4.12 -4.19
N PHE A 50 5.64 -2.89 -4.66
CA PHE A 50 6.15 -1.82 -3.82
C PHE A 50 5.58 -0.46 -4.26
N ASN A 51 5.10 0.32 -3.29
CA ASN A 51 4.39 1.57 -3.53
C ASN A 51 5.07 2.74 -2.81
N PHE A 52 5.17 3.89 -3.47
CA PHE A 52 5.73 5.10 -2.88
C PHE A 52 4.65 6.13 -2.60
N ILE A 53 4.60 6.63 -1.35
CA ILE A 53 3.91 7.86 -0.97
C ILE A 53 4.96 8.96 -1.02
N CYS A 54 4.89 9.82 -2.02
CA CYS A 54 5.86 10.90 -2.23
C CYS A 54 5.41 12.17 -1.50
N GLU A 55 6.26 12.72 -0.62
CA GLU A 55 5.89 13.85 0.23
C GLU A 55 6.34 15.19 -0.35
N VAL A 56 5.39 16.10 -0.50
CA VAL A 56 5.61 17.52 -0.86
C VAL A 56 5.85 18.31 0.41
N LYS A 57 7.13 18.59 0.72
CA LYS A 57 7.59 19.18 1.97
C LYS A 57 8.59 20.31 1.77
N LYS A 58 8.24 21.54 2.21
CA LYS A 58 9.09 22.71 2.11
C LYS A 58 10.18 22.77 3.17
N ALA A 59 9.83 22.40 4.39
CA ALA A 59 10.72 22.46 5.55
C ALA A 59 10.41 21.37 6.57
N SER A 60 11.32 21.14 7.52
CA SER A 60 11.09 20.31 8.69
C SER A 60 11.88 20.81 9.90
N PRO A 61 11.45 20.51 11.15
CA PRO A 61 12.19 20.91 12.36
C PRO A 61 13.63 20.42 12.41
N SER A 62 13.90 19.23 11.87
CA SER A 62 15.22 18.60 11.89
C SER A 62 16.18 19.11 10.82
N LYS A 63 15.68 19.65 9.69
CA LYS A 63 16.48 20.02 8.52
C LYS A 63 16.36 21.50 8.11
N GLY A 64 15.45 22.24 8.74
CA GLY A 64 15.13 23.60 8.32
C GLY A 64 14.44 23.63 6.94
N ILE A 65 14.76 24.62 6.12
CA ILE A 65 14.23 24.73 4.76
C ILE A 65 14.90 23.67 3.86
N ILE A 66 14.09 22.81 3.27
CA ILE A 66 14.53 21.76 2.35
C ILE A 66 14.54 22.27 0.90
N ALA A 67 13.52 23.07 0.53
CA ALA A 67 13.38 23.66 -0.78
C ALA A 67 13.00 25.16 -0.65
N GLU A 68 13.96 26.06 -0.97
CA GLU A 68 13.68 27.52 -1.00
C GLU A 68 12.74 27.86 -2.15
N HIS A 69 13.06 27.40 -3.37
CA HIS A 69 12.13 27.40 -4.49
C HIS A 69 11.22 26.18 -4.37
N PHE A 70 9.91 26.41 -4.21
CA PHE A 70 8.94 25.37 -3.89
C PHE A 70 7.74 25.39 -4.86
N PRO A 71 7.93 24.97 -6.11
CA PRO A 71 6.85 24.85 -7.09
C PRO A 71 6.04 23.57 -6.83
N TYR A 72 5.29 23.54 -5.72
CA TYR A 72 4.61 22.35 -5.19
C TYR A 72 3.69 21.64 -6.20
N LEU A 73 3.05 22.41 -7.12
CA LEU A 73 2.21 21.80 -8.17
C LEU A 73 3.03 21.05 -9.20
N ASP A 74 4.17 21.59 -9.60
CA ASP A 74 5.02 20.92 -10.57
C ASP A 74 5.68 19.69 -9.94
N ILE A 75 6.10 19.80 -8.67
CA ILE A 75 6.60 18.67 -7.88
C ILE A 75 5.55 17.55 -7.79
N ALA A 76 4.28 17.90 -7.50
CA ALA A 76 3.20 16.92 -7.40
C ALA A 76 2.92 16.22 -8.75
N LYS A 77 2.94 16.96 -9.86
CA LYS A 77 2.82 16.39 -11.22
C LYS A 77 4.01 15.49 -11.57
N GLU A 78 5.23 15.89 -11.20
CA GLU A 78 6.41 15.03 -11.38
C GLU A 78 6.29 13.73 -10.59
N TYR A 79 5.75 13.73 -9.36
CA TYR A 79 5.49 12.52 -8.59
C TYR A 79 4.45 11.62 -9.25
N GLU A 80 3.36 12.19 -9.76
CA GLU A 80 2.35 11.43 -10.50
C GLU A 80 2.95 10.78 -11.76
N VAL A 81 3.70 11.54 -12.56
CA VAL A 81 4.39 11.02 -13.76
C VAL A 81 5.45 9.97 -13.41
N ALA A 82 6.13 10.13 -12.27
CA ALA A 82 7.10 9.15 -11.77
C ALA A 82 6.48 7.82 -11.35
N GLY A 83 5.16 7.75 -11.16
CA GLY A 83 4.45 6.54 -10.75
C GLY A 83 4.30 6.42 -9.22
N ALA A 84 4.31 7.55 -8.49
CA ALA A 84 3.92 7.55 -7.08
C ALA A 84 2.49 7.00 -6.91
N ALA A 85 2.29 6.15 -5.91
CA ALA A 85 0.96 5.63 -5.59
C ALA A 85 0.07 6.70 -4.94
N ALA A 86 0.67 7.60 -4.15
CA ALA A 86 -0.02 8.68 -3.48
C ALA A 86 0.93 9.86 -3.22
N ILE A 87 0.35 11.02 -2.91
CA ILE A 87 1.10 12.21 -2.49
C ILE A 87 0.75 12.56 -1.05
N SER A 88 1.77 12.80 -0.22
CA SER A 88 1.63 13.36 1.12
C SER A 88 1.90 14.86 1.07
N VAL A 89 0.99 15.67 1.60
CA VAL A 89 1.10 17.14 1.57
C VAL A 89 1.10 17.71 2.98
N LEU A 90 2.19 18.41 3.35
CA LEU A 90 2.28 19.10 4.61
C LEU A 90 1.34 20.31 4.65
N THR A 91 0.45 20.37 5.64
CA THR A 91 -0.44 21.52 5.87
C THR A 91 -0.14 22.28 7.16
N GLU A 92 0.80 21.78 7.98
CA GLU A 92 1.25 22.43 9.20
C GLU A 92 2.15 23.65 8.85
N PRO A 93 1.76 24.92 9.24
CA PRO A 93 2.43 26.11 8.72
C PRO A 93 3.66 26.55 9.53
N ASP A 94 3.70 26.28 10.83
CA ASP A 94 4.70 26.89 11.71
C ASP A 94 6.07 26.21 11.59
N PHE A 95 6.08 24.90 11.63
CA PHE A 95 7.29 24.07 11.71
C PHE A 95 7.67 23.46 10.36
N PHE A 96 6.68 23.14 9.52
CA PHE A 96 6.90 22.49 8.20
C PHE A 96 6.68 23.44 7.02
N LYS A 97 6.25 24.67 7.28
CA LYS A 97 5.95 25.67 6.23
C LYS A 97 4.93 25.14 5.22
N GLY A 98 4.00 24.30 5.72
CA GLY A 98 2.86 23.79 4.97
C GLY A 98 1.76 24.84 4.81
N ASP A 99 0.78 24.53 3.97
CA ASP A 99 -0.37 25.39 3.75
C ASP A 99 -1.55 24.54 3.25
N LYS A 100 -2.77 24.83 3.72
CA LYS A 100 -4.02 24.24 3.19
C LYS A 100 -4.17 24.40 1.69
N LYS A 101 -3.68 25.51 1.15
CA LYS A 101 -3.69 25.81 -0.28
C LYS A 101 -2.91 24.77 -1.08
N TYR A 102 -1.76 24.30 -0.57
CA TYR A 102 -0.98 23.29 -1.25
C TYR A 102 -1.78 22.00 -1.42
N LEU A 103 -2.46 21.55 -0.36
CA LEU A 103 -3.31 20.37 -0.42
C LEU A 103 -4.47 20.53 -1.42
N GLN A 104 -5.20 21.65 -1.34
CA GLN A 104 -6.35 21.92 -2.20
C GLN A 104 -5.97 21.94 -3.69
N GLU A 105 -4.91 22.67 -4.02
CA GLU A 105 -4.48 22.81 -5.39
C GLU A 105 -3.86 21.50 -5.93
N ILE A 106 -3.10 20.76 -5.13
CA ILE A 106 -2.56 19.46 -5.53
C ILE A 106 -3.72 18.48 -5.75
N ALA A 107 -4.62 18.32 -4.78
CA ALA A 107 -5.75 17.40 -4.88
C ALA A 107 -6.66 17.67 -6.08
N SER A 108 -6.79 18.93 -6.51
CA SER A 108 -7.53 19.28 -7.71
C SER A 108 -6.76 19.11 -9.02
N THR A 109 -5.46 18.89 -8.96
CA THR A 109 -4.56 18.85 -10.14
C THR A 109 -4.15 17.43 -10.51
N VAL A 110 -3.84 16.59 -9.52
CA VAL A 110 -3.38 15.21 -9.75
C VAL A 110 -4.55 14.21 -9.67
N LYS A 111 -4.38 13.04 -10.25
CA LYS A 111 -5.38 11.95 -10.22
C LYS A 111 -5.12 10.94 -9.10
N ILE A 112 -3.88 10.87 -8.63
CA ILE A 112 -3.49 9.97 -7.54
C ILE A 112 -3.96 10.53 -6.19
N PRO A 113 -4.27 9.67 -5.20
CA PRO A 113 -4.82 10.10 -3.92
C PRO A 113 -3.84 10.94 -3.11
N VAL A 114 -4.38 11.86 -2.32
CA VAL A 114 -3.62 12.83 -1.53
C VAL A 114 -3.87 12.65 -0.03
N LEU A 115 -2.78 12.53 0.73
CA LEU A 115 -2.77 12.47 2.19
C LEU A 115 -2.58 13.88 2.78
N ARG A 116 -3.47 14.33 3.69
CA ARG A 116 -3.21 15.46 4.56
C ARG A 116 -2.22 15.07 5.65
N LYS A 117 -0.99 15.57 5.56
CA LYS A 117 0.05 15.37 6.57
C LYS A 117 0.05 16.58 7.53
N ASP A 118 -0.54 16.41 8.69
CA ASP A 118 -0.73 17.44 9.72
C ASP A 118 -0.83 16.76 11.10
N PHE A 119 -0.79 17.54 12.18
CA PHE A 119 -1.05 17.06 13.54
C PHE A 119 -2.56 17.20 13.80
N ILE A 120 -3.30 16.10 13.61
CA ILE A 120 -4.75 16.08 13.79
C ILE A 120 -5.07 15.77 15.25
N ILE A 121 -5.66 16.76 15.94
CA ILE A 121 -6.02 16.70 17.36
C ILE A 121 -7.47 17.05 17.61
N ASP A 122 -8.23 17.37 16.56
CA ASP A 122 -9.62 17.81 16.66
C ASP A 122 -10.41 17.31 15.42
N GLU A 123 -11.66 16.88 15.63
CA GLU A 123 -12.55 16.42 14.55
C GLU A 123 -12.75 17.46 13.43
N TYR A 124 -12.67 18.73 13.79
CA TYR A 124 -12.76 19.83 12.82
C TYR A 124 -11.74 19.69 11.69
N GLN A 125 -10.52 19.26 12.03
CA GLN A 125 -9.47 19.07 11.03
C GLN A 125 -9.77 17.90 10.08
N ILE A 126 -10.55 16.90 10.52
CA ILE A 126 -10.97 15.77 9.69
C ILE A 126 -12.00 16.24 8.67
N TYR A 127 -12.98 17.03 9.11
CA TYR A 127 -13.94 17.66 8.20
C TYR A 127 -13.24 18.61 7.20
N GLN A 128 -12.27 19.42 7.68
CA GLN A 128 -11.45 20.24 6.79
C GLN A 128 -10.72 19.41 5.73
N ALA A 129 -10.11 18.28 6.11
CA ALA A 129 -9.41 17.41 5.17
C ALA A 129 -10.32 16.95 4.04
N LYS A 130 -11.56 16.55 4.37
CA LYS A 130 -12.57 16.19 3.38
C LYS A 130 -12.90 17.34 2.44
N VAL A 131 -13.15 18.53 2.98
CA VAL A 131 -13.49 19.75 2.21
C VAL A 131 -12.32 20.18 1.31
N TRP A 132 -11.08 19.98 1.75
CA TRP A 132 -9.88 20.33 0.97
C TRP A 132 -9.52 19.30 -0.08
N GLY A 133 -10.26 18.19 -0.19
CA GLY A 133 -10.08 17.17 -1.22
C GLY A 133 -9.04 16.10 -0.89
N ALA A 134 -8.66 15.96 0.39
CA ALA A 134 -7.81 14.84 0.80
C ALA A 134 -8.53 13.50 0.59
N SER A 135 -7.76 12.46 0.31
CA SER A 135 -8.21 11.06 0.27
C SER A 135 -7.85 10.31 1.55
N ALA A 136 -6.91 10.84 2.32
CA ALA A 136 -6.47 10.28 3.59
C ALA A 136 -6.01 11.36 4.56
N ILE A 137 -5.99 11.00 5.85
CA ILE A 137 -5.47 11.81 6.96
C ILE A 137 -4.39 11.05 7.72
N LEU A 138 -3.55 11.80 8.44
CA LEU A 138 -2.58 11.26 9.39
C LEU A 138 -3.15 11.32 10.81
N LEU A 139 -3.09 10.21 11.54
CA LEU A 139 -3.33 10.12 12.98
C LEU A 139 -2.04 9.63 13.66
N ILE A 140 -1.60 10.31 14.71
CA ILE A 140 -0.30 10.03 15.34
C ILE A 140 -0.52 9.49 16.76
N CYS A 141 -0.07 8.27 17.04
CA CYS A 141 -0.23 7.60 18.34
C CYS A 141 0.40 8.42 19.48
N ALA A 142 1.56 9.03 19.24
CA ALA A 142 2.22 9.90 20.23
C ALA A 142 1.40 11.15 20.62
N CYS A 143 0.35 11.50 19.88
CA CYS A 143 -0.50 12.69 20.09
C CYS A 143 -1.88 12.38 20.65
N LEU A 144 -2.35 11.13 20.53
CA LEU A 144 -3.73 10.72 20.76
C LEU A 144 -3.78 9.45 21.60
N ASP A 145 -4.80 9.31 22.44
CA ASP A 145 -5.09 8.03 23.10
C ASP A 145 -5.92 7.09 22.20
N VAL A 146 -6.00 5.79 22.55
CA VAL A 146 -6.71 4.79 21.77
C VAL A 146 -8.19 5.14 21.53
N PRO A 147 -8.98 5.61 22.53
CA PRO A 147 -10.35 6.03 22.29
C PRO A 147 -10.48 7.16 21.27
N THR A 148 -9.57 8.15 21.31
CA THR A 148 -9.56 9.28 20.37
C THR A 148 -9.11 8.84 18.97
N LEU A 149 -8.09 7.98 18.87
CA LEU A 149 -7.66 7.36 17.61
C LEU A 149 -8.82 6.61 16.95
N THR A 150 -9.51 5.76 17.71
CA THR A 150 -10.68 5.01 17.23
C THR A 150 -11.77 5.95 16.70
N LYS A 151 -12.14 6.96 17.50
CA LYS A 151 -13.16 7.94 17.14
C LYS A 151 -12.79 8.70 15.85
N PHE A 152 -11.54 9.14 15.73
CA PHE A 152 -11.09 9.91 14.57
C PHE A 152 -10.99 9.04 13.31
N ARG A 153 -10.53 7.80 13.44
CA ARG A 153 -10.53 6.82 12.35
C ARG A 153 -11.96 6.55 11.85
N GLU A 154 -12.89 6.28 12.77
CA GLU A 154 -14.29 6.02 12.42
C GLU A 154 -14.95 7.24 11.75
N LEU A 155 -14.66 8.45 12.24
CA LEU A 155 -15.11 9.66 11.61
C LEU A 155 -14.53 9.81 10.19
N ALA A 156 -13.24 9.57 10.00
CA ALA A 156 -12.62 9.60 8.69
C ALA A 156 -13.26 8.57 7.74
N ASP A 157 -13.46 7.33 8.22
CA ASP A 157 -14.12 6.26 7.47
C ASP A 157 -15.53 6.66 7.03
N SER A 158 -16.32 7.29 7.94
CA SER A 158 -17.67 7.75 7.64
C SER A 158 -17.72 8.83 6.55
N LEU A 159 -16.63 9.54 6.35
CA LEU A 159 -16.43 10.55 5.30
C LEU A 159 -15.78 9.98 4.03
N GLY A 160 -15.43 8.68 4.02
CA GLY A 160 -14.71 8.03 2.91
C GLY A 160 -13.24 8.46 2.82
N LEU A 161 -12.62 8.83 3.94
CA LEU A 161 -11.20 9.11 4.06
C LEU A 161 -10.48 7.92 4.69
N SER A 162 -9.33 7.53 4.16
CA SER A 162 -8.43 6.60 4.82
C SER A 162 -7.68 7.27 5.97
N SER A 163 -7.26 6.47 6.97
CA SER A 163 -6.41 6.94 8.07
C SER A 163 -5.08 6.22 8.06
N LEU A 164 -3.98 6.96 7.84
CA LEU A 164 -2.63 6.49 8.12
C LEU A 164 -2.36 6.73 9.61
N VAL A 165 -2.22 5.64 10.39
CA VAL A 165 -1.95 5.72 11.83
C VAL A 165 -0.45 5.55 12.05
N GLU A 166 0.22 6.64 12.46
CA GLU A 166 1.68 6.68 12.66
C GLU A 166 2.07 6.23 14.06
N ALA A 167 3.04 5.32 14.13
CA ALA A 167 3.61 4.75 15.36
C ALA A 167 5.15 4.78 15.32
N HIS A 168 5.80 4.79 16.50
CA HIS A 168 7.26 4.88 16.64
C HIS A 168 7.88 3.68 17.38
N ASP A 169 7.09 2.98 18.18
CA ASP A 169 7.53 1.83 18.98
C ASP A 169 6.43 0.77 19.11
N GLU A 170 6.74 -0.32 19.83
CA GLU A 170 5.83 -1.44 20.02
C GLU A 170 4.51 -1.05 20.69
N ALA A 171 4.57 -0.15 21.67
CA ALA A 171 3.39 0.28 22.41
C ALA A 171 2.46 1.10 21.51
N GLU A 172 3.00 1.96 20.66
CA GLU A 172 2.25 2.76 19.70
C GLU A 172 1.71 1.90 18.54
N VAL A 173 2.45 0.87 18.09
CA VAL A 173 1.92 -0.11 17.12
C VAL A 173 0.74 -0.85 17.72
N GLN A 174 0.79 -1.24 18.99
CA GLN A 174 -0.35 -1.86 19.66
C GLN A 174 -1.55 -0.91 19.74
N MET A 175 -1.33 0.38 20.03
CA MET A 175 -2.40 1.40 20.02
C MET A 175 -3.04 1.52 18.62
N ALA A 176 -2.23 1.45 17.55
CA ALA A 176 -2.74 1.47 16.18
C ALA A 176 -3.58 0.22 15.86
N ILE A 177 -3.16 -0.95 16.32
CA ILE A 177 -3.93 -2.20 16.19
C ILE A 177 -5.23 -2.09 17.00
N ASP A 178 -5.16 -1.67 18.25
CA ASP A 178 -6.32 -1.57 19.15
C ASP A 178 -7.37 -0.58 18.64
N CYS A 179 -6.97 0.48 17.94
CA CYS A 179 -7.92 1.38 17.30
C CYS A 179 -8.50 0.86 15.98
N GLY A 180 -8.08 -0.32 15.51
CA GLY A 180 -8.54 -0.94 14.26
C GLY A 180 -7.99 -0.26 12.99
N ALA A 181 -6.74 0.18 13.01
CA ALA A 181 -6.09 0.79 11.85
C ALA A 181 -5.91 -0.21 10.71
N ARG A 182 -6.32 0.18 9.49
CA ARG A 182 -6.08 -0.59 8.26
C ARG A 182 -4.77 -0.21 7.56
N ILE A 183 -4.19 0.95 7.93
CA ILE A 183 -2.89 1.41 7.46
C ILE A 183 -2.10 1.87 8.68
N ILE A 184 -0.98 1.22 8.94
CA ILE A 184 -0.05 1.56 10.04
C ILE A 184 1.26 2.04 9.44
N GLY A 185 1.65 3.27 9.79
CA GLY A 185 2.94 3.85 9.42
C GLY A 185 3.92 3.75 10.58
N VAL A 186 5.10 3.21 10.33
CA VAL A 186 6.18 3.24 11.31
C VAL A 186 7.20 4.29 10.92
N ASN A 187 7.34 5.31 11.77
CA ASN A 187 8.29 6.36 11.56
C ASN A 187 9.66 5.96 12.14
N ASN A 188 10.63 5.76 11.23
CA ASN A 188 12.01 5.40 11.60
C ASN A 188 12.78 6.57 12.25
N ARG A 189 12.20 7.78 12.26
CA ARG A 189 12.79 8.94 12.90
C ARG A 189 12.28 9.07 14.33
N ASN A 190 13.20 9.01 15.29
CA ASN A 190 12.91 9.32 16.68
C ASN A 190 12.60 10.82 16.84
N LEU A 191 11.42 11.15 17.36
CA LEU A 191 10.98 12.54 17.55
C LEU A 191 11.70 13.28 18.70
N LYS A 192 12.49 12.57 19.53
CA LYS A 192 13.20 13.16 20.67
C LYS A 192 14.56 13.71 20.27
N ASP A 193 15.31 12.98 19.45
CA ASP A 193 16.70 13.28 19.08
C ASP A 193 16.95 13.34 17.57
N PHE A 194 15.91 13.05 16.76
CA PHE A 194 15.92 13.00 15.29
C PHE A 194 16.85 11.94 14.69
N THR A 195 17.32 10.99 15.47
CA THR A 195 18.02 9.82 14.94
C THR A 195 17.08 9.01 14.02
N VAL A 196 17.65 8.33 13.03
CA VAL A 196 16.91 7.53 12.05
C VAL A 196 17.45 6.12 12.04
N ASP A 197 16.56 5.14 12.18
CA ASP A 197 16.88 3.72 12.14
C ASP A 197 15.84 2.97 11.30
N VAL A 198 16.20 2.62 10.07
CA VAL A 198 15.30 1.89 9.13
C VAL A 198 14.95 0.48 9.66
N GLN A 199 15.81 -0.11 10.52
CA GLN A 199 15.53 -1.39 11.15
C GLN A 199 14.34 -1.33 12.12
N ASN A 200 13.92 -0.13 12.53
CA ASN A 200 12.71 0.03 13.34
C ASN A 200 11.47 -0.50 12.62
N SER A 201 11.27 -0.14 11.35
CA SER A 201 10.16 -0.67 10.54
C SER A 201 10.23 -2.19 10.42
N VAL A 202 11.42 -2.76 10.14
CA VAL A 202 11.62 -4.21 10.02
C VAL A 202 11.25 -4.93 11.30
N ARG A 203 11.72 -4.43 12.45
CA ARG A 203 11.45 -5.00 13.76
C ARG A 203 9.96 -4.98 14.12
N LEU A 204 9.28 -3.88 13.83
CA LEU A 204 7.88 -3.68 14.21
C LEU A 204 6.90 -4.33 13.22
N ARG A 205 7.32 -4.65 11.98
CA ARG A 205 6.47 -5.32 10.98
C ARG A 205 5.86 -6.62 11.50
N ASN A 206 6.62 -7.39 12.26
CA ASN A 206 6.17 -8.69 12.80
C ASN A 206 5.05 -8.59 13.86
N LEU A 207 4.71 -7.38 14.32
CA LEU A 207 3.60 -7.16 15.24
C LEU A 207 2.27 -6.91 14.53
N VAL A 208 2.30 -6.73 13.20
CA VAL A 208 1.15 -6.29 12.40
C VAL A 208 0.74 -7.40 11.44
N GLU A 209 -0.54 -7.69 11.37
CA GLU A 209 -1.15 -8.67 10.48
C GLU A 209 -0.91 -8.35 8.99
N ASP A 210 -0.93 -9.37 8.11
CA ASP A 210 -0.60 -9.20 6.69
C ASP A 210 -1.67 -8.46 5.88
N ASP A 211 -2.90 -8.42 6.34
CA ASP A 211 -3.99 -7.68 5.69
C ASP A 211 -3.92 -6.17 5.95
N VAL A 212 -3.23 -5.74 7.00
CA VAL A 212 -2.96 -4.33 7.31
C VAL A 212 -1.84 -3.80 6.42
N ILE A 213 -2.09 -2.66 5.78
CA ILE A 213 -1.07 -1.97 4.98
C ILE A 213 0.00 -1.40 5.92
N PHE A 214 1.23 -1.89 5.80
CA PHE A 214 2.35 -1.39 6.60
C PHE A 214 3.19 -0.40 5.78
N VAL A 215 3.41 0.80 6.33
CA VAL A 215 4.15 1.89 5.69
C VAL A 215 5.43 2.18 6.47
N SER A 216 6.59 2.11 5.82
CA SER A 216 7.85 2.58 6.41
C SER A 216 8.05 4.06 6.09
N GLU A 217 8.28 4.88 7.13
CA GLU A 217 8.44 6.33 6.99
C GLU A 217 9.81 6.79 7.43
N SER A 218 10.41 7.72 6.71
CA SER A 218 11.71 8.35 6.98
C SER A 218 12.94 7.45 6.79
N GLY A 219 14.05 8.07 6.41
CA GLY A 219 15.39 7.45 6.40
C GLY A 219 15.75 6.59 5.21
N LEU A 220 14.88 6.48 4.22
CA LEU A 220 15.09 5.67 3.03
C LEU A 220 15.77 6.51 1.94
N GLU A 221 16.90 6.04 1.39
CA GLU A 221 17.71 6.83 0.44
C GLU A 221 18.18 6.02 -0.77
N THR A 222 18.28 4.69 -0.64
CA THR A 222 18.93 3.80 -1.62
C THR A 222 17.99 2.66 -2.05
N PRO A 223 18.24 2.02 -3.21
CA PRO A 223 17.53 0.80 -3.62
C PRO A 223 17.70 -0.35 -2.62
N GLU A 224 18.86 -0.40 -1.95
CA GLU A 224 19.14 -1.41 -0.92
C GLU A 224 18.20 -1.26 0.28
N ASP A 225 17.89 -0.02 0.70
CA ASP A 225 16.90 0.23 1.75
C ASP A 225 15.52 -0.30 1.33
N ILE A 226 15.14 -0.05 0.08
CA ILE A 226 13.86 -0.54 -0.47
C ILE A 226 13.85 -2.07 -0.55
N GLN A 227 14.98 -2.69 -0.92
CA GLN A 227 15.07 -4.14 -0.96
C GLN A 227 14.94 -4.75 0.43
N VAL A 228 15.56 -4.15 1.47
CA VAL A 228 15.38 -4.58 2.86
C VAL A 228 13.91 -4.54 3.27
N LEU A 229 13.15 -3.53 2.86
CA LEU A 229 11.71 -3.46 3.14
C LEU A 229 10.96 -4.60 2.44
N ARG A 230 11.22 -4.84 1.15
CA ARG A 230 10.60 -5.96 0.39
C ARG A 230 10.87 -7.31 1.03
N ASP A 231 12.12 -7.56 1.40
CA ASP A 231 12.54 -8.83 2.02
C ASP A 231 11.86 -9.08 3.38
N ASN A 232 11.27 -8.03 3.97
CA ASN A 232 10.55 -8.08 5.24
C ASN A 232 9.03 -7.82 5.08
N ASN A 233 8.44 -8.08 3.92
CA ASN A 233 7.01 -7.93 3.63
C ASN A 233 6.48 -6.50 3.90
N ILE A 234 7.30 -5.48 3.65
CA ILE A 234 6.89 -4.07 3.71
C ILE A 234 6.83 -3.55 2.28
N GLY A 235 5.61 -3.36 1.78
CA GLY A 235 5.36 -2.98 0.38
C GLY A 235 5.10 -1.48 0.17
N VAL A 236 5.22 -0.64 1.21
CA VAL A 236 4.94 0.79 1.08
C VAL A 236 5.98 1.63 1.82
N ALA A 237 6.47 2.69 1.18
CA ALA A 237 7.34 3.68 1.79
C ALA A 237 6.80 5.11 1.64
N LEU A 238 6.82 5.90 2.73
CA LEU A 238 6.56 7.34 2.70
C LEU A 238 7.89 8.08 2.75
N MET A 239 8.19 8.84 1.70
CA MET A 239 9.48 9.48 1.49
C MET A 239 9.33 10.95 1.08
N GLY A 240 10.02 11.84 1.77
CA GLY A 240 10.01 13.28 1.48
C GLY A 240 11.36 13.83 1.08
N GLU A 241 12.31 13.89 2.03
CA GLU A 241 13.60 14.58 1.84
C GLU A 241 14.37 14.06 0.62
N THR A 242 14.44 12.76 0.44
CA THR A 242 15.14 12.09 -0.66
C THR A 242 14.63 12.53 -2.03
N PHE A 243 13.30 12.62 -2.19
CA PHE A 243 12.70 13.10 -3.43
C PHE A 243 12.80 14.62 -3.58
N MET A 244 12.57 15.39 -2.52
CA MET A 244 12.63 16.85 -2.56
C MET A 244 14.03 17.36 -2.97
N ARG A 245 15.10 16.69 -2.56
CA ARG A 245 16.49 17.02 -2.92
C ARG A 245 16.88 16.56 -4.32
N SER A 246 16.13 15.63 -4.94
CA SER A 246 16.44 15.15 -6.29
C SER A 246 16.05 16.20 -7.35
N PRO A 247 16.93 16.51 -8.32
CA PRO A 247 16.59 17.38 -9.43
C PRO A 247 15.61 16.71 -10.42
N ASN A 248 15.57 15.38 -10.48
CA ASN A 248 14.68 14.59 -11.34
C ASN A 248 13.97 13.51 -10.50
N LYS A 249 12.66 13.72 -10.22
CA LYS A 249 11.84 12.82 -9.39
C LYS A 249 11.57 11.50 -10.10
N VAL A 250 11.40 11.53 -11.42
CA VAL A 250 11.13 10.33 -12.22
C VAL A 250 12.34 9.39 -12.17
N GLU A 251 13.53 9.89 -12.43
CA GLU A 251 14.76 9.08 -12.34
C GLU A 251 15.02 8.61 -10.91
N LYS A 252 14.76 9.46 -9.90
CA LYS A 252 14.99 9.09 -8.50
C LYS A 252 14.03 7.98 -8.05
N LEU A 253 12.75 8.04 -8.44
CA LEU A 253 11.79 6.99 -8.11
C LEU A 253 12.16 5.69 -8.83
N ALA A 254 12.48 5.74 -10.11
CA ALA A 254 12.94 4.58 -10.86
C ALA A 254 14.23 3.98 -10.26
N TYR A 255 15.18 4.81 -9.83
CA TYR A 255 16.38 4.36 -9.14
C TYR A 255 16.07 3.66 -7.83
N LEU A 256 15.19 4.22 -7.00
CA LEU A 256 14.80 3.66 -5.70
C LEU A 256 13.99 2.38 -5.85
N TYR A 257 13.08 2.35 -6.84
CA TYR A 257 12.35 1.13 -7.16
C TYR A 257 13.32 -0.03 -7.44
N GLY A 258 14.53 0.32 -7.85
CA GLY A 258 15.60 -0.59 -8.19
C GLY A 258 15.44 -1.13 -9.61
N PRO A 259 16.38 -1.90 -10.09
CA PRO A 259 16.15 -2.67 -11.27
C PRO A 259 14.89 -3.48 -10.95
N THR A 260 13.79 -3.18 -11.64
CA THR A 260 12.77 -4.18 -11.80
C THR A 260 13.56 -5.39 -12.27
N TYR A 261 13.79 -6.35 -11.40
CA TYR A 261 13.97 -7.69 -11.87
C TYR A 261 12.65 -7.97 -12.57
N TYR A 262 12.58 -7.57 -13.81
CA TYR A 262 11.72 -8.19 -14.76
C TYR A 262 12.22 -9.63 -14.72
N THR A 263 11.62 -10.41 -13.83
CA THR A 263 11.59 -11.84 -14.07
C THR A 263 10.83 -11.91 -15.37
N PRO A 264 11.52 -12.10 -16.50
CA PRO A 264 10.82 -12.09 -17.78
C PRO A 264 9.77 -13.17 -17.65
N LYS A 265 8.48 -12.78 -17.81
CA LYS A 265 7.41 -13.76 -17.77
C LYS A 265 7.69 -14.75 -18.89
N ILE A 266 7.93 -15.99 -18.51
CA ILE A 266 8.30 -17.05 -19.45
C ILE A 266 7.01 -17.64 -20.00
N LYS A 267 6.85 -17.56 -21.33
CA LYS A 267 5.78 -18.24 -22.05
C LYS A 267 6.35 -19.47 -22.78
N MET A 268 5.96 -20.65 -22.37
CA MET A 268 6.23 -21.88 -23.13
C MET A 268 5.14 -22.09 -24.17
N CYS A 269 5.47 -21.90 -25.45
CA CYS A 269 4.50 -21.92 -26.54
C CYS A 269 4.57 -23.16 -27.41
N GLY A 270 3.42 -23.64 -27.91
CA GLY A 270 3.32 -24.77 -28.83
C GLY A 270 3.33 -26.12 -28.13
N ILE A 271 2.82 -26.18 -26.91
CA ILE A 271 2.58 -27.42 -26.20
C ILE A 271 1.46 -28.16 -26.91
N SER A 272 1.71 -29.38 -27.39
CA SER A 272 0.78 -30.17 -28.18
C SER A 272 0.66 -31.62 -27.75
N LYS A 273 1.43 -32.04 -26.75
CA LYS A 273 1.45 -33.42 -26.26
C LYS A 273 1.29 -33.45 -24.74
N VAL A 274 0.42 -34.34 -24.26
CA VAL A 274 0.13 -34.53 -22.83
C VAL A 274 1.38 -34.94 -22.05
N GLU A 275 2.25 -35.75 -22.66
CA GLU A 275 3.48 -36.24 -22.05
C GLU A 275 4.48 -35.12 -21.71
N THR A 276 4.32 -33.93 -22.29
CA THR A 276 5.17 -32.76 -21.99
C THR A 276 4.70 -31.96 -20.80
N ILE A 277 3.45 -32.15 -20.34
CA ILE A 277 2.86 -31.36 -19.24
C ILE A 277 3.66 -31.47 -17.93
N PRO A 278 4.14 -32.65 -17.49
CA PRO A 278 4.96 -32.71 -16.28
C PRO A 278 6.22 -31.83 -16.34
N ALA A 279 6.92 -31.78 -17.47
CA ALA A 279 8.08 -30.91 -17.66
C ALA A 279 7.71 -29.43 -17.69
N VAL A 280 6.53 -29.07 -18.23
CA VAL A 280 6.02 -27.70 -18.20
C VAL A 280 5.72 -27.28 -16.76
N VAL A 281 5.09 -28.14 -15.97
CA VAL A 281 4.81 -27.87 -14.54
C VAL A 281 6.09 -27.74 -13.72
N GLU A 282 7.11 -28.55 -14.02
CA GLU A 282 8.42 -28.47 -13.37
C GLU A 282 9.15 -27.16 -13.70
N ALA A 283 9.10 -26.72 -14.95
CA ALA A 283 9.75 -25.49 -15.42
C ALA A 283 9.06 -24.21 -14.92
N LYS A 284 7.83 -24.31 -14.38
CA LYS A 284 7.05 -23.19 -13.81
C LYS A 284 6.99 -21.95 -14.73
N PRO A 285 6.60 -22.06 -16.01
CA PRO A 285 6.42 -20.86 -16.83
C PRO A 285 5.21 -20.07 -16.34
N ASP A 286 5.22 -18.75 -16.53
CA ASP A 286 4.07 -17.89 -16.22
C ASP A 286 2.89 -18.17 -17.16
N TYR A 287 3.18 -18.60 -18.39
CA TYR A 287 2.14 -18.89 -19.40
C TYR A 287 2.43 -20.16 -20.18
N MET A 288 1.39 -20.93 -20.44
CA MET A 288 1.40 -22.01 -21.42
C MET A 288 0.64 -21.57 -22.67
N GLY A 289 1.27 -21.67 -23.84
CA GLY A 289 0.68 -21.30 -25.13
C GLY A 289 0.28 -22.52 -25.96
N LEU A 290 -0.93 -22.53 -26.49
CA LEU A 290 -1.45 -23.52 -27.43
C LEU A 290 -1.60 -22.88 -28.81
N VAL A 291 -1.31 -23.64 -29.89
CA VAL A 291 -1.33 -23.12 -31.24
C VAL A 291 -2.53 -23.73 -31.99
N PHE A 292 -3.49 -22.91 -32.40
CA PHE A 292 -4.67 -23.32 -33.18
C PHE A 292 -4.50 -23.09 -34.68
N ALA A 293 -3.51 -22.26 -35.07
CA ALA A 293 -3.20 -22.03 -36.48
C ALA A 293 -2.51 -23.27 -37.13
N PRO A 294 -2.65 -23.45 -38.46
CA PRO A 294 -1.99 -24.54 -39.18
C PRO A 294 -0.46 -24.54 -38.93
N SER A 295 0.04 -25.56 -38.26
CA SER A 295 1.46 -25.74 -37.97
C SER A 295 1.74 -27.18 -37.49
N LYS A 296 3.02 -27.56 -37.39
CA LYS A 296 3.44 -28.84 -36.82
C LYS A 296 3.04 -29.02 -35.34
N ARG A 297 2.68 -27.93 -34.64
CA ARG A 297 2.29 -27.91 -33.22
C ARG A 297 0.83 -27.50 -33.03
N GLN A 298 0.05 -27.54 -34.10
CA GLN A 298 -1.40 -27.24 -34.05
C GLN A 298 -2.12 -28.26 -33.16
N VAL A 299 -3.02 -27.76 -32.34
CA VAL A 299 -3.95 -28.58 -31.55
C VAL A 299 -5.38 -28.27 -31.89
N THR A 300 -6.26 -29.25 -31.78
CA THR A 300 -7.70 -29.04 -31.81
C THR A 300 -8.21 -28.51 -30.46
N VAL A 301 -9.46 -28.03 -30.43
CA VAL A 301 -10.08 -27.57 -29.18
C VAL A 301 -10.13 -28.71 -28.14
N ASP A 302 -10.43 -29.94 -28.56
CA ASP A 302 -10.52 -31.09 -27.66
C ASP A 302 -9.14 -31.50 -27.13
N GLN A 303 -8.11 -31.47 -27.98
CA GLN A 303 -6.72 -31.67 -27.52
C GLN A 303 -6.30 -30.57 -26.53
N ALA A 304 -6.67 -29.32 -26.76
CA ALA A 304 -6.38 -28.22 -25.85
C ALA A 304 -7.03 -28.43 -24.48
N LYS A 305 -8.31 -28.87 -24.42
CA LYS A 305 -8.98 -29.22 -23.18
C LYS A 305 -8.24 -30.29 -22.40
N THR A 306 -7.88 -31.40 -23.09
CA THR A 306 -7.10 -32.49 -22.44
C THR A 306 -5.75 -32.00 -21.86
N LEU A 307 -5.06 -31.13 -22.59
CA LEU A 307 -3.79 -30.53 -22.11
C LEU A 307 -3.98 -29.67 -20.87
N VAL A 308 -5.05 -28.87 -20.83
CA VAL A 308 -5.39 -28.00 -19.68
C VAL A 308 -5.83 -28.84 -18.48
N GLU A 309 -6.64 -29.87 -18.68
CA GLU A 309 -7.07 -30.80 -17.62
C GLU A 309 -5.86 -31.51 -16.97
N GLU A 310 -4.94 -32.01 -17.79
CA GLU A 310 -3.73 -32.65 -17.28
C GLU A 310 -2.81 -31.65 -16.56
N LEU A 311 -2.73 -30.40 -17.05
CA LEU A 311 -1.98 -29.32 -16.37
C LEU A 311 -2.52 -29.09 -14.96
N HIS A 312 -3.84 -28.92 -14.83
CA HIS A 312 -4.49 -28.69 -13.53
C HIS A 312 -4.27 -29.88 -12.58
N LYS A 313 -4.39 -31.11 -13.08
CA LYS A 313 -4.14 -32.32 -12.30
C LYS A 313 -2.70 -32.39 -11.80
N GLN A 314 -1.70 -32.05 -12.62
CA GLN A 314 -0.29 -32.06 -12.24
C GLN A 314 0.03 -30.98 -11.21
N TYR A 315 -0.58 -29.77 -11.32
CA TYR A 315 -0.44 -28.72 -10.29
C TYR A 315 -1.08 -29.16 -8.97
N ALA A 316 -2.29 -29.71 -8.97
CA ALA A 316 -2.94 -30.22 -7.77
C ALA A 316 -2.12 -31.32 -7.08
N ASN A 317 -1.57 -32.27 -7.84
CA ASN A 317 -0.73 -33.33 -7.31
C ASN A 317 0.59 -32.83 -6.71
N ARG A 318 1.12 -31.73 -7.24
CA ARG A 318 2.33 -31.09 -6.71
C ARG A 318 2.04 -30.35 -5.41
N TYR A 319 0.90 -29.65 -5.32
CA TYR A 319 0.46 -28.97 -4.12
C TYR A 319 0.27 -29.98 -2.97
N ASN A 320 -0.40 -31.07 -3.21
CA ASN A 320 -0.62 -32.13 -2.23
C ASN A 320 0.71 -32.79 -1.78
N ARG A 321 1.66 -33.03 -2.68
CA ARG A 321 2.98 -33.57 -2.32
C ARG A 321 3.80 -32.61 -1.46
N ASN A 322 3.73 -31.33 -1.74
CA ASN A 322 4.38 -30.32 -0.89
C ASN A 322 3.74 -30.26 0.49
N ALA A 323 2.41 -30.35 0.59
CA ALA A 323 1.70 -30.41 1.87
C ALA A 323 2.07 -31.65 2.68
N GLU A 324 2.20 -32.83 2.05
CA GLU A 324 2.67 -34.07 2.70
C GLU A 324 4.14 -33.99 3.13
N GLN A 325 5.00 -33.33 2.34
CA GLN A 325 6.41 -33.15 2.68
C GLN A 325 6.56 -32.16 3.86
N TYR A 326 5.82 -31.05 3.86
CA TYR A 326 5.76 -30.13 5.00
C TYR A 326 5.20 -30.82 6.26
N SER A 327 4.19 -31.69 6.15
CA SER A 327 3.65 -32.43 7.29
C SER A 327 4.65 -33.45 7.87
N ASN A 328 5.52 -34.03 7.06
CA ASN A 328 6.55 -34.98 7.50
C ASN A 328 7.78 -34.27 8.11
N ASP A 329 8.13 -33.07 7.63
CA ASP A 329 9.23 -32.26 8.18
C ASP A 329 8.83 -31.63 9.53
N VAL A 330 7.54 -31.33 9.72
CA VAL A 330 6.98 -30.76 10.97
C VAL A 330 6.87 -31.78 12.11
N VAL A 331 6.86 -33.07 11.83
CA VAL A 331 6.82 -34.12 12.88
C VAL A 331 8.17 -34.26 13.62
N GLN A 332 9.25 -33.67 13.12
CA GLN A 332 10.57 -33.70 13.80
C GLN A 332 10.84 -32.49 14.70
N ASP A 333 10.06 -31.41 14.62
CA ASP A 333 10.26 -30.22 15.46
C ASP A 333 8.88 -29.68 15.92
N GLY A 334 8.51 -30.00 17.14
CA GLY A 334 7.15 -29.87 17.73
C GLY A 334 6.57 -28.43 17.84
N THR A 335 6.85 -27.50 16.92
CA THR A 335 6.49 -26.08 17.07
C THR A 335 5.51 -25.52 16.02
N ILE A 336 5.07 -26.26 15.03
CA ILE A 336 4.16 -25.74 13.99
C ILE A 336 2.93 -26.64 13.78
N ILE A 337 2.05 -26.75 14.76
CA ILE A 337 0.75 -27.46 14.60
C ILE A 337 -0.44 -26.51 14.41
N ASN A 338 -0.33 -25.20 14.64
CA ASN A 338 -1.49 -24.30 14.66
C ASN A 338 -1.80 -23.55 13.34
N ALA A 339 -0.93 -23.55 12.35
CA ALA A 339 -1.18 -22.75 11.13
C ALA A 339 -2.04 -23.42 10.05
N LEU A 340 -2.23 -24.74 10.09
CA LEU A 340 -2.96 -25.48 9.04
C LEU A 340 -4.37 -25.93 9.45
N GLN A 341 -4.84 -25.67 10.66
CA GLN A 341 -6.19 -26.05 11.10
C GLN A 341 -7.23 -24.93 10.93
N GLU A 342 -6.84 -23.69 10.71
CA GLU A 342 -7.80 -22.59 10.52
C GLU A 342 -8.25 -22.38 9.07
N GLU A 343 -7.47 -22.78 8.07
CA GLU A 343 -7.90 -22.65 6.66
C GLU A 343 -8.88 -23.74 6.17
N THR A 344 -9.11 -24.80 6.94
CA THR A 344 -10.07 -25.86 6.55
C THR A 344 -11.45 -25.74 7.19
N ALA A 345 -11.70 -24.73 8.01
CA ALA A 345 -12.94 -24.61 8.78
C ALA A 345 -14.03 -23.71 8.15
N THR A 346 -13.81 -23.13 6.97
CA THR A 346 -14.82 -22.30 6.27
C THR A 346 -15.10 -22.80 4.85
N GLY A 347 -15.47 -24.05 4.72
CA GLY A 347 -15.94 -24.65 3.48
C GLY A 347 -17.17 -25.48 3.71
N ASP A 348 -18.35 -24.86 3.71
CA ASP A 348 -19.62 -25.57 3.69
C ASP A 348 -19.70 -26.45 2.45
N ALA A 349 -19.83 -27.76 2.70
CA ALA A 349 -20.09 -28.76 1.71
C ALA A 349 -21.47 -28.53 1.09
N HIS A 350 -21.51 -28.04 -0.14
CA HIS A 350 -22.64 -28.25 -1.03
C HIS A 350 -22.19 -29.18 -2.16
N GLU A 351 -22.66 -30.44 -2.08
CA GLU A 351 -22.73 -31.33 -3.24
C GLU A 351 -23.59 -30.65 -4.31
N GLY A 352 -22.96 -30.19 -5.36
CA GLY A 352 -23.59 -29.66 -6.57
C GLY A 352 -22.89 -30.24 -7.77
N THR A 353 -23.55 -31.15 -8.45
CA THR A 353 -23.19 -31.74 -9.75
C THR A 353 -22.80 -30.65 -10.73
N LEU A 354 -21.53 -30.57 -11.13
CA LEU A 354 -21.03 -29.66 -12.14
C LEU A 354 -21.43 -30.14 -13.55
N THR A 355 -22.60 -29.71 -13.97
CA THR A 355 -22.97 -29.63 -15.39
C THR A 355 -23.02 -28.16 -15.75
N SER A 356 -21.94 -27.58 -16.29
CA SER A 356 -22.04 -26.45 -17.22
C SER A 356 -20.66 -26.13 -17.81
N THR A 357 -20.66 -26.11 -19.11
CA THR A 357 -19.59 -25.76 -20.05
C THR A 357 -19.44 -24.23 -20.23
N GLU A 358 -19.71 -23.43 -19.18
CA GLU A 358 -19.65 -21.97 -19.22
C GLU A 358 -18.85 -21.47 -18.03
N ASN A 359 -17.56 -21.23 -18.25
CA ASN A 359 -16.69 -20.23 -17.62
C ASN A 359 -15.21 -20.62 -17.75
N ILE A 360 -14.74 -20.68 -19.00
CA ILE A 360 -13.32 -20.50 -19.27
C ILE A 360 -13.11 -18.98 -19.33
N SER A 361 -12.55 -18.42 -18.28
CA SER A 361 -12.18 -17.00 -18.25
C SER A 361 -11.35 -16.63 -19.48
N PRO A 362 -11.67 -15.55 -20.22
CA PRO A 362 -10.97 -15.17 -21.44
C PRO A 362 -9.50 -14.79 -21.26
N THR A 363 -9.01 -14.73 -20.03
CA THR A 363 -7.64 -14.28 -19.69
C THR A 363 -6.54 -15.30 -20.01
N LEU A 364 -6.87 -16.52 -20.38
CA LEU A 364 -5.89 -17.58 -20.68
C LEU A 364 -5.66 -17.84 -22.16
N ILE A 365 -6.38 -17.17 -23.04
CA ILE A 365 -6.25 -17.35 -24.51
C ILE A 365 -5.96 -15.99 -25.14
N HIS A 366 -4.68 -15.61 -25.21
CA HIS A 366 -4.24 -14.54 -26.10
C HIS A 366 -4.15 -15.11 -27.54
N GLN A 367 -5.09 -14.71 -28.39
CA GLN A 367 -5.01 -14.89 -29.83
C GLN A 367 -4.11 -13.77 -30.39
N GLU A 368 -2.84 -14.03 -30.62
CA GLU A 368 -2.02 -13.21 -31.50
C GLU A 368 -2.13 -13.79 -32.92
N PHE A 369 -2.81 -13.06 -33.79
CA PHE A 369 -2.70 -13.23 -35.23
C PHE A 369 -1.42 -12.53 -35.72
N ILE A 370 -0.50 -13.27 -36.30
CA ILE A 370 0.50 -12.80 -37.26
C ILE A 370 0.14 -13.43 -38.61
#